data_c92a1cabfaebf937ed34a560a42869c6
#
_entry.id   c92a1cabfaebf937ed34a560a42869c6
#
_cell.length_a   1.000
_cell.length_b   1.000
_cell.length_c   1.000
_cell.angle_alpha   90.00
_cell.angle_beta   90.00
_cell.angle_gamma   90.00
#
_symmetry.space_group_name_H-M   'P 1'
#
loop_
_entity.id
_entity.type
_entity.pdbx_description
1 polymer ?
#
loop_
_entity_poly.entity_id
_entity_poly.type
_entity_poly.pdbx_seq_one_letter_code
_entity_poly.pdbx_strand_id
1 'polypeptide(L)'
;MELPEELASRPPRKSGQEPTATITLEAYARLRAELDELTSSGRSRMAERLKAARELGDIRENAEYDSAKNEQALMESRIRNLERMLRDPEIIESPSSSDVVSPGMLVTVRPLDDEDPDDETYLLAESAEERAAGVRTITTTSPLGQALMGARPADQVSYEAPGGTFRCVVVSFRPHGG
;
A
#
# COMPACT_ATOMS: atom_id res chain seq x y z
N MET A 1 -4.82 16.99 -13.42
CA MET A 1 -4.25 16.70 -12.08
C MET A 1 -2.97 17.51 -11.92
N GLU A 2 -2.88 18.32 -10.87
CA GLU A 2 -1.70 19.14 -10.61
C GLU A 2 -0.69 18.29 -9.80
N LEU A 3 0.47 18.00 -10.42
CA LEU A 3 1.52 17.24 -9.75
C LEU A 3 2.22 18.12 -8.71
N PRO A 4 2.62 17.59 -7.54
CA PRO A 4 3.48 18.29 -6.61
C PRO A 4 4.73 18.84 -7.31
N GLU A 5 5.18 20.02 -6.90
CA GLU A 5 6.33 20.72 -7.52
C GLU A 5 7.59 19.83 -7.55
N GLU A 6 7.79 19.01 -6.54
CA GLU A 6 8.90 18.04 -6.45
C GLU A 6 8.86 16.96 -7.55
N LEU A 7 7.68 16.59 -8.01
CA LEU A 7 7.49 15.64 -9.10
C LEU A 7 7.56 16.32 -10.47
N ALA A 8 6.97 17.52 -10.56
CA ALA A 8 6.93 18.30 -11.80
C ALA A 8 8.31 18.81 -12.23
N SER A 9 9.19 19.10 -11.28
CA SER A 9 10.54 19.62 -11.52
C SER A 9 11.60 18.54 -11.80
N ARG A 10 11.24 17.27 -11.79
CA ARG A 10 12.19 16.17 -12.01
C ARG A 10 12.67 16.10 -13.46
N PRO A 11 13.94 15.78 -13.68
CA PRO A 11 14.43 15.51 -15.02
C PRO A 11 13.77 14.25 -15.59
N PRO A 12 13.58 14.17 -16.92
CA PRO A 12 13.02 12.98 -17.55
C PRO A 12 13.90 11.75 -17.28
N ARG A 13 13.27 10.59 -17.09
CA ARG A 13 13.97 9.32 -16.90
C ARG A 13 14.85 9.01 -18.13
N LYS A 14 15.98 8.39 -17.87
CA LYS A 14 16.84 7.89 -18.94
C LYS A 14 16.21 6.66 -19.59
N SER A 15 16.51 6.45 -20.87
CA SER A 15 16.05 5.23 -21.56
C SER A 15 16.51 3.96 -20.84
N GLY A 16 15.57 3.08 -20.50
CA GLY A 16 15.82 1.85 -19.74
C GLY A 16 15.81 2.00 -18.21
N GLN A 17 15.53 3.20 -17.68
CA GLN A 17 15.35 3.40 -16.24
C GLN A 17 13.90 3.12 -15.85
N GLU A 18 13.70 2.10 -15.02
CA GLU A 18 12.39 1.76 -14.47
C GLU A 18 12.04 2.68 -13.28
N PRO A 19 10.74 2.97 -13.05
CA PRO A 19 10.29 3.71 -11.88
C PRO A 19 10.58 2.94 -10.61
N THR A 20 10.82 3.65 -9.51
CA THR A 20 11.07 3.01 -8.19
C THR A 20 9.80 2.44 -7.55
N ALA A 21 8.64 2.93 -7.95
CA ALA A 21 7.31 2.45 -7.60
C ALA A 21 6.29 3.03 -8.58
N THR A 22 5.17 2.33 -8.78
CA THR A 22 3.99 2.85 -9.49
C THR A 22 2.89 3.06 -8.47
N ILE A 23 2.47 4.30 -8.26
CA ILE A 23 1.52 4.69 -7.20
C ILE A 23 0.59 5.82 -7.67
N THR A 24 -0.58 5.94 -7.03
CA THR A 24 -1.47 7.08 -7.26
C THR A 24 -0.94 8.35 -6.58
N LEU A 25 -1.44 9.52 -6.99
CA LEU A 25 -1.07 10.78 -6.35
C LEU A 25 -1.47 10.81 -4.87
N GLU A 26 -2.61 10.20 -4.53
CA GLU A 26 -3.08 10.08 -3.14
C GLU A 26 -2.11 9.21 -2.32
N ALA A 27 -1.71 8.05 -2.84
CA ALA A 27 -0.72 7.19 -2.20
C ALA A 27 0.62 7.92 -2.03
N TYR A 28 1.08 8.66 -3.04
CA TYR A 28 2.28 9.48 -2.94
C TYR A 28 2.20 10.49 -1.79
N ALA A 29 1.12 11.27 -1.72
CA ALA A 29 0.94 12.27 -0.67
C ALA A 29 0.95 11.64 0.73
N ARG A 30 0.26 10.51 0.90
CA ARG A 30 0.22 9.76 2.16
C ARG A 30 1.58 9.20 2.56
N LEU A 31 2.31 8.57 1.64
CA LEU A 31 3.64 8.00 1.89
C LEU A 31 4.66 9.10 2.18
N ARG A 32 4.53 10.27 1.53
CA ARG A 32 5.38 11.43 1.79
C ARG A 32 5.15 11.97 3.20
N ALA A 33 3.89 12.13 3.61
CA ALA A 33 3.55 12.56 4.96
C ALA A 33 4.05 11.58 6.04
N GLU A 34 3.96 10.27 5.79
CA GLU A 34 4.52 9.23 6.66
C GLU A 34 6.04 9.37 6.78
N LEU A 35 6.75 9.56 5.66
CA LEU A 35 8.20 9.76 5.68
C LEU A 35 8.60 11.00 6.49
N ASP A 36 7.92 12.11 6.28
CA ASP A 36 8.19 13.36 6.98
C ASP A 36 7.92 13.23 8.49
N GLU A 37 6.88 12.51 8.88
CA GLU A 37 6.55 12.22 10.28
C GLU A 37 7.61 11.32 10.93
N LEU A 38 8.01 10.23 10.28
CA LEU A 38 9.02 9.31 10.81
C LEU A 38 10.40 9.96 10.93
N THR A 39 10.79 10.77 9.96
CA THR A 39 12.12 11.43 9.95
C THR A 39 12.21 12.61 10.90
N SER A 40 11.10 13.27 11.21
CA SER A 40 11.04 14.40 12.15
C SER A 40 10.71 13.92 13.58
N SER A 41 9.43 13.85 13.90
CA SER A 41 8.97 13.53 15.26
C SER A 41 9.19 12.06 15.64
N GLY A 42 9.17 11.13 14.68
CA GLY A 42 9.41 9.71 14.93
C GLY A 42 10.81 9.45 15.50
N ARG A 43 11.84 10.00 14.87
CA ARG A 43 13.23 9.89 15.37
C ARG A 43 13.42 10.53 16.74
N SER A 44 12.80 11.68 16.97
CA SER A 44 12.89 12.35 18.27
C SER A 44 12.25 11.53 19.38
N ARG A 45 11.03 11.03 19.18
CA ARG A 45 10.36 10.13 20.15
C ARG A 45 11.17 8.87 20.43
N MET A 46 11.77 8.28 19.39
CA MET A 46 12.58 7.08 19.54
C MET A 46 13.87 7.35 20.34
N ALA A 47 14.52 8.50 20.12
CA ALA A 47 15.69 8.91 20.87
C ALA A 47 15.38 9.12 22.36
N GLU A 48 14.25 9.76 22.69
CA GLU A 48 13.77 9.94 24.05
C GLU A 48 13.47 8.59 24.73
N ARG A 49 12.81 7.68 24.03
CA ARG A 49 12.49 6.34 24.55
C ARG A 49 13.76 5.52 24.83
N LEU A 50 14.74 5.55 23.92
CA LEU A 50 16.03 4.89 24.13
C LEU A 50 16.80 5.49 25.31
N LYS A 51 16.74 6.83 25.47
CA LYS A 51 17.34 7.50 26.61
C LYS A 51 16.68 7.06 27.92
N ALA A 52 15.34 7.09 27.99
CA ALA A 52 14.61 6.65 29.18
C ALA A 52 14.91 5.19 29.54
N ALA A 53 14.97 4.28 28.54
CA ALA A 53 15.30 2.88 28.77
C ALA A 53 16.72 2.69 29.33
N ARG A 54 17.70 3.53 28.94
CA ARG A 54 19.03 3.51 29.50
C ARG A 54 19.11 3.96 30.97
N GLU A 55 18.26 4.89 31.35
CA GLU A 55 18.20 5.45 32.70
C GLU A 55 17.56 4.49 33.72
N LEU A 56 16.82 3.46 33.25
CA LEU A 56 16.09 2.50 34.08
C LEU A 56 16.95 1.37 34.69
N GLY A 57 18.24 1.24 34.33
CA GLY A 57 19.13 0.23 34.96
C GLY A 57 20.22 -0.35 34.08
N ASP A 58 20.72 -1.55 34.40
CA ASP A 58 21.79 -2.20 33.66
C ASP A 58 21.31 -2.56 32.23
N ILE A 59 21.97 -1.96 31.24
CA ILE A 59 21.65 -2.13 29.81
C ILE A 59 21.72 -3.59 29.36
N ARG A 60 22.52 -4.43 30.05
CA ARG A 60 22.75 -5.85 29.68
C ARG A 60 21.52 -6.74 29.94
N GLU A 61 20.64 -6.34 30.85
CA GLU A 61 19.44 -7.09 31.23
C GLU A 61 18.16 -6.28 30.98
N ASN A 62 18.23 -5.16 30.24
CA ASN A 62 17.14 -4.24 30.04
C ASN A 62 16.33 -4.61 28.79
N ALA A 63 15.30 -5.44 28.96
CA ALA A 63 14.39 -5.85 27.91
C ALA A 63 13.69 -4.65 27.20
N GLU A 64 13.46 -3.54 27.92
CA GLU A 64 12.88 -2.32 27.35
C GLU A 64 13.84 -1.64 26.36
N TYR A 65 15.15 -1.62 26.69
CA TYR A 65 16.17 -1.09 25.79
C TYR A 65 16.28 -1.92 24.51
N ASP A 66 16.27 -3.25 24.62
CA ASP A 66 16.31 -4.15 23.46
C ASP A 66 15.05 -4.01 22.59
N SER A 67 13.88 -3.89 23.22
CA SER A 67 12.63 -3.61 22.51
C SER A 67 12.70 -2.28 21.75
N ALA A 68 13.15 -1.21 22.40
CA ALA A 68 13.30 0.10 21.77
C ALA A 68 14.33 0.08 20.61
N LYS A 69 15.41 -0.69 20.73
CA LYS A 69 16.39 -0.89 19.65
C LYS A 69 15.79 -1.62 18.45
N ASN A 70 14.99 -2.64 18.69
CA ASN A 70 14.30 -3.36 17.62
C ASN A 70 13.29 -2.47 16.91
N GLU A 71 12.51 -1.68 17.64
CA GLU A 71 11.57 -0.71 17.06
C GLU A 71 12.29 0.38 16.25
N GLN A 72 13.44 0.87 16.75
CA GLN A 72 14.30 1.79 16.01
C GLN A 72 14.73 1.18 14.66
N ALA A 73 15.17 -0.07 14.67
CA ALA A 73 15.62 -0.75 13.46
C ALA A 73 14.49 -0.91 12.44
N LEU A 74 13.27 -1.24 12.89
CA LEU A 74 12.07 -1.33 12.04
C LEU A 74 11.70 0.04 11.47
N MET A 75 11.69 1.09 12.29
CA MET A 75 11.41 2.46 11.85
C MET A 75 12.42 2.92 10.79
N GLU A 76 13.71 2.74 11.00
CA GLU A 76 14.75 3.10 10.04
C GLU A 76 14.67 2.26 8.75
N SER A 77 14.26 1.00 8.85
CA SER A 77 13.98 0.17 7.67
C SER A 77 12.78 0.71 6.88
N ARG A 78 11.73 1.14 7.57
CA ARG A 78 10.56 1.77 6.95
C ARG A 78 10.94 3.08 6.25
N ILE A 79 11.71 3.95 6.89
CA ILE A 79 12.22 5.19 6.31
C ILE A 79 12.98 4.90 5.01
N ARG A 80 13.94 3.98 5.02
CA ARG A 80 14.71 3.61 3.81
C ARG A 80 13.82 3.09 2.69
N ASN A 81 12.80 2.32 3.01
CA ASN A 81 11.86 1.82 2.02
C ASN A 81 11.03 2.96 1.39
N LEU A 82 10.51 3.86 2.22
CA LEU A 82 9.77 5.04 1.76
C LEU A 82 10.65 5.96 0.89
N GLU A 83 11.89 6.26 1.33
CA GLU A 83 12.85 7.04 0.55
C GLU A 83 13.13 6.41 -0.82
N ARG A 84 13.26 5.08 -0.87
CA ARG A 84 13.45 4.36 -2.13
C ARG A 84 12.24 4.48 -3.04
N MET A 85 11.03 4.21 -2.53
CA MET A 85 9.79 4.27 -3.32
C MET A 85 9.52 5.68 -3.85
N LEU A 86 9.73 6.70 -3.02
CA LEU A 86 9.43 8.10 -3.35
C LEU A 86 10.54 8.79 -4.16
N ARG A 87 11.67 8.12 -4.41
CA ARG A 87 12.79 8.70 -5.14
C ARG A 87 12.43 9.04 -6.59
N ASP A 88 11.82 8.12 -7.30
CA ASP A 88 11.43 8.28 -8.72
C ASP A 88 10.14 7.46 -9.02
N PRO A 89 9.02 7.74 -8.34
CA PRO A 89 7.78 7.03 -8.59
C PRO A 89 7.17 7.44 -9.93
N GLU A 90 6.48 6.50 -10.55
CA GLU A 90 5.53 6.77 -11.62
C GLU A 90 4.16 7.04 -10.99
N ILE A 91 3.62 8.22 -11.29
CA ILE A 91 2.29 8.58 -10.81
C ILE A 91 1.27 8.18 -11.84
N ILE A 92 0.40 7.25 -11.47
CA ILE A 92 -0.76 6.87 -12.27
C ILE A 92 -1.99 7.64 -11.81
N GLU A 93 -2.87 7.97 -12.75
CA GLU A 93 -4.18 8.52 -12.42
C GLU A 93 -5.05 7.42 -11.81
N SER A 94 -5.79 7.75 -10.75
CA SER A 94 -6.89 6.89 -10.33
C SER A 94 -7.87 6.79 -11.50
N PRO A 95 -8.24 5.58 -11.93
CA PRO A 95 -9.07 5.44 -13.13
C PRO A 95 -10.41 6.14 -12.93
N SER A 96 -10.65 7.17 -13.76
CA SER A 96 -11.96 7.78 -13.89
C SER A 96 -12.81 6.85 -14.76
N SER A 97 -13.87 6.28 -14.23
CA SER A 97 -14.84 5.41 -14.89
C SER A 97 -14.27 4.59 -16.07
N SER A 98 -13.86 3.37 -15.82
CA SER A 98 -13.62 2.38 -16.87
C SER A 98 -14.75 1.36 -16.86
N ASP A 99 -15.05 0.77 -18.01
CA ASP A 99 -16.04 -0.32 -18.11
C ASP A 99 -15.51 -1.65 -17.59
N VAL A 100 -14.27 -1.67 -17.12
CA VAL A 100 -13.56 -2.84 -16.62
C VAL A 100 -12.78 -2.51 -15.37
N VAL A 101 -12.57 -3.51 -14.52
CA VAL A 101 -11.74 -3.40 -13.31
C VAL A 101 -10.31 -3.06 -13.66
N SER A 102 -9.78 -2.03 -13.01
CA SER A 102 -8.42 -1.50 -13.20
C SER A 102 -7.80 -1.14 -11.84
N PRO A 103 -6.47 -0.99 -11.75
CA PRO A 103 -5.82 -0.54 -10.53
C PRO A 103 -6.38 0.81 -10.04
N GLY A 104 -6.42 0.99 -8.72
CA GLY A 104 -6.98 2.18 -8.09
C GLY A 104 -8.50 2.12 -7.91
N MET A 105 -9.14 0.97 -8.16
CA MET A 105 -10.59 0.79 -7.98
C MET A 105 -10.91 0.02 -6.70
N LEU A 106 -12.05 0.37 -6.11
CA LEU A 106 -12.75 -0.45 -5.13
C LEU A 106 -13.62 -1.46 -5.90
N VAL A 107 -13.37 -2.74 -5.69
CA VAL A 107 -14.06 -3.84 -6.36
C VAL A 107 -14.81 -4.64 -5.32
N THR A 108 -16.12 -4.78 -5.50
CA THR A 108 -16.97 -5.62 -4.67
C THR A 108 -17.20 -6.94 -5.39
N VAL A 109 -16.89 -8.02 -4.70
CA VAL A 109 -17.04 -9.39 -5.19
C VAL A 109 -17.91 -10.19 -4.24
N ARG A 110 -18.57 -11.22 -4.76
CA ARG A 110 -19.33 -12.19 -3.97
C ARG A 110 -18.73 -13.58 -4.19
N PRO A 111 -18.29 -14.27 -3.13
CA PRO A 111 -17.86 -15.67 -3.23
C PRO A 111 -18.99 -16.55 -3.80
N LEU A 112 -18.63 -17.55 -4.60
CA LEU A 112 -19.59 -18.49 -5.19
C LEU A 112 -19.52 -19.87 -4.52
N ASP A 113 -18.50 -20.11 -3.72
CA ASP A 113 -18.25 -21.41 -3.09
C ASP A 113 -18.75 -21.46 -1.64
N ASP A 114 -19.31 -20.37 -1.11
CA ASP A 114 -19.89 -20.28 0.22
C ASP A 114 -21.43 -20.53 0.20
N GLU A 115 -21.97 -21.13 1.27
CA GLU A 115 -23.42 -21.38 1.41
C GLU A 115 -24.21 -20.09 1.70
N ASP A 116 -23.59 -19.10 2.35
CA ASP A 116 -24.20 -17.80 2.66
C ASP A 116 -23.15 -16.67 2.39
N PRO A 117 -22.94 -16.32 1.11
CA PRO A 117 -21.85 -15.46 0.71
C PRO A 117 -22.17 -13.98 0.97
N ASP A 118 -21.36 -13.34 1.81
CA ASP A 118 -21.35 -11.89 1.98
C ASP A 118 -20.54 -11.21 0.87
N ASP A 119 -20.96 -10.01 0.50
CA ASP A 119 -20.22 -9.17 -0.45
C ASP A 119 -18.95 -8.63 0.22
N GLU A 120 -17.80 -8.88 -0.39
CA GLU A 120 -16.51 -8.38 0.06
C GLU A 120 -15.99 -7.28 -0.87
N THR A 121 -15.54 -6.16 -0.28
CA THR A 121 -14.98 -5.07 -1.06
C THR A 121 -13.47 -5.01 -0.84
N TYR A 122 -12.72 -4.87 -1.95
CA TYR A 122 -11.27 -4.76 -1.99
C TYR A 122 -10.83 -3.51 -2.74
N LEU A 123 -9.75 -2.90 -2.29
CA LEU A 123 -9.01 -1.95 -3.11
C LEU A 123 -8.03 -2.75 -3.98
N LEU A 124 -8.21 -2.72 -5.29
CA LEU A 124 -7.24 -3.25 -6.24
C LEU A 124 -6.16 -2.20 -6.49
N ALA A 125 -4.94 -2.47 -6.06
CA ALA A 125 -3.85 -1.51 -6.06
C ALA A 125 -2.61 -2.02 -6.80
N GLU A 126 -1.83 -1.13 -7.38
CA GLU A 126 -0.51 -1.46 -7.94
C GLU A 126 0.49 -1.76 -6.83
N SER A 127 0.39 -1.05 -5.70
CA SER A 127 1.28 -1.20 -4.57
C SER A 127 0.50 -1.62 -3.30
N ALA A 128 1.09 -2.53 -2.51
CA ALA A 128 0.56 -2.92 -1.20
C ALA A 128 0.51 -1.76 -0.19
N GLU A 129 1.14 -0.63 -0.50
CA GLU A 129 1.12 0.59 0.31
C GLU A 129 -0.14 1.43 0.14
N GLU A 130 -0.91 1.20 -0.91
CA GLU A 130 -2.18 1.88 -1.10
C GLU A 130 -3.22 1.40 -0.09
N ARG A 131 -4.04 2.30 0.41
CA ARG A 131 -5.04 2.03 1.44
C ARG A 131 -6.36 2.73 1.14
N ALA A 132 -7.45 2.05 1.44
CA ALA A 132 -8.78 2.64 1.54
C ALA A 132 -9.33 2.39 2.94
N ALA A 133 -10.01 3.38 3.53
CA ALA A 133 -10.53 3.27 4.89
C ALA A 133 -11.53 2.13 5.01
N GLY A 134 -11.29 1.20 5.93
CA GLY A 134 -12.17 0.06 6.19
C GLY A 134 -12.20 -1.02 5.11
N VAL A 135 -11.30 -0.97 4.12
CA VAL A 135 -11.25 -1.90 2.99
C VAL A 135 -9.90 -2.60 2.93
N ARG A 136 -9.89 -3.90 2.62
CA ARG A 136 -8.67 -4.67 2.41
C ARG A 136 -8.04 -4.32 1.06
N THR A 137 -6.73 -4.14 1.04
CA THR A 137 -5.98 -3.92 -0.21
C THR A 137 -5.51 -5.26 -0.77
N ILE A 138 -5.72 -5.47 -2.06
CA ILE A 138 -5.13 -6.55 -2.85
C ILE A 138 -4.29 -5.95 -3.97
N THR A 139 -3.17 -6.56 -4.30
CA THR A 139 -2.30 -6.09 -5.38
C THR A 139 -2.66 -6.73 -6.71
N THR A 140 -2.39 -6.04 -7.81
CA THR A 140 -2.53 -6.58 -9.17
C THR A 140 -1.71 -7.86 -9.40
N THR A 141 -0.67 -8.09 -8.61
CA THR A 141 0.18 -9.29 -8.67
C THR A 141 -0.35 -10.45 -7.82
N SER A 142 -1.31 -10.22 -6.93
CA SER A 142 -1.94 -11.29 -6.14
C SER A 142 -2.86 -12.16 -7.00
N PRO A 143 -3.10 -13.45 -6.64
CA PRO A 143 -3.97 -14.33 -7.45
C PRO A 143 -5.36 -13.73 -7.68
N LEU A 144 -6.01 -13.21 -6.64
CA LEU A 144 -7.31 -12.56 -6.77
C LEU A 144 -7.22 -11.27 -7.60
N GLY A 145 -6.18 -10.45 -7.40
CA GLY A 145 -5.97 -9.22 -8.16
C GLY A 145 -5.78 -9.49 -9.65
N GLN A 146 -5.00 -10.49 -10.01
CA GLN A 146 -4.83 -10.92 -11.41
C GLN A 146 -6.14 -11.39 -12.04
N ALA A 147 -6.94 -12.14 -11.29
CA ALA A 147 -8.23 -12.64 -11.78
C ALA A 147 -9.26 -11.50 -11.98
N LEU A 148 -9.18 -10.44 -11.17
CA LEU A 148 -10.11 -9.30 -11.25
C LEU A 148 -9.73 -8.29 -12.34
N MET A 149 -8.46 -8.23 -12.75
CA MET A 149 -8.00 -7.29 -13.78
C MET A 149 -8.77 -7.48 -15.10
N GLY A 150 -9.34 -6.38 -15.59
CA GLY A 150 -10.10 -6.37 -16.84
C GLY A 150 -11.51 -6.98 -16.77
N ALA A 151 -11.94 -7.49 -15.61
CA ALA A 151 -13.28 -8.04 -15.41
C ALA A 151 -14.36 -6.94 -15.46
N ARG A 152 -15.58 -7.35 -15.79
CA ARG A 152 -16.78 -6.49 -15.85
C ARG A 152 -17.75 -6.88 -14.74
N PRO A 153 -18.75 -6.04 -14.42
CA PRO A 153 -19.83 -6.43 -13.53
C PRO A 153 -20.52 -7.70 -14.05
N ALA A 154 -20.83 -8.62 -13.14
CA ALA A 154 -21.38 -9.96 -13.38
C ALA A 154 -20.39 -10.98 -13.97
N ASP A 155 -19.14 -10.64 -14.26
CA ASP A 155 -18.14 -11.63 -14.64
C ASP A 155 -17.80 -12.53 -13.45
N GLN A 156 -17.69 -13.83 -13.74
CA GLN A 156 -17.17 -14.81 -12.79
C GLN A 156 -15.69 -15.00 -13.01
N VAL A 157 -14.93 -14.89 -11.94
CA VAL A 157 -13.48 -15.08 -11.95
C VAL A 157 -13.09 -16.21 -10.98
N SER A 158 -12.00 -16.89 -11.28
CA SER A 158 -11.43 -17.92 -10.42
C SER A 158 -9.96 -17.62 -10.13
N TYR A 159 -9.53 -17.93 -8.91
CA TYR A 159 -8.14 -17.76 -8.51
C TYR A 159 -7.69 -18.90 -7.59
N GLU A 160 -6.39 -19.16 -7.57
CA GLU A 160 -5.79 -20.17 -6.71
C GLU A 160 -5.17 -19.50 -5.48
N ALA A 161 -5.46 -20.05 -4.31
CA ALA A 161 -4.87 -19.66 -3.03
C ALA A 161 -4.48 -20.92 -2.23
N PRO A 162 -3.71 -20.81 -1.14
CA PRO A 162 -3.26 -21.98 -0.37
C PRO A 162 -4.36 -22.92 0.10
N GLY A 163 -5.62 -22.46 0.17
CA GLY A 163 -6.80 -23.27 0.52
C GLY A 163 -7.48 -23.97 -0.65
N GLY A 164 -7.04 -23.76 -1.89
CA GLY A 164 -7.63 -24.34 -3.10
C GLY A 164 -8.00 -23.30 -4.16
N THR A 165 -8.82 -23.71 -5.12
CA THR A 165 -9.37 -22.81 -6.15
C THR A 165 -10.65 -22.19 -5.64
N PHE A 166 -10.73 -20.87 -5.68
CA PHE A 166 -11.88 -20.08 -5.27
C PHE A 166 -12.51 -19.38 -6.48
N ARG A 167 -13.84 -19.22 -6.41
CA ARG A 167 -14.60 -18.53 -7.45
C ARG A 167 -15.40 -17.39 -6.82
N CYS A 168 -15.45 -16.26 -7.52
CA CYS A 168 -16.30 -15.15 -7.14
C CYS A 168 -16.90 -14.46 -8.37
N VAL A 169 -17.98 -13.73 -8.15
CA VAL A 169 -18.58 -12.86 -9.16
C VAL A 169 -18.29 -11.40 -8.83
N VAL A 170 -17.92 -10.61 -9.82
CA VAL A 170 -17.76 -9.16 -9.69
C VAL A 170 -19.15 -8.53 -9.58
N VAL A 171 -19.49 -7.99 -8.43
CA VAL A 171 -20.81 -7.35 -8.19
C VAL A 171 -20.79 -5.92 -8.73
N SER A 172 -19.77 -5.15 -8.37
CA SER A 172 -19.60 -3.76 -8.80
C SER A 172 -18.17 -3.30 -8.60
N PHE A 173 -17.83 -2.18 -9.22
CA PHE A 173 -16.59 -1.49 -8.94
C PHE A 173 -16.77 0.02 -9.13
N ARG A 174 -15.90 0.79 -8.47
CA ARG A 174 -15.85 2.25 -8.58
C ARG A 174 -14.43 2.76 -8.31
N PRO A 175 -14.04 3.92 -8.84
CA PRO A 175 -12.75 4.52 -8.51
C PRO A 175 -12.62 4.76 -7.00
N HIS A 176 -11.40 4.53 -6.45
CA HIS A 176 -11.08 4.94 -5.09
C HIS A 176 -10.69 6.42 -5.11
N GLY A 177 -11.41 7.26 -4.37
CA GLY A 177 -11.17 8.70 -4.32
C GLY A 177 -12.17 9.54 -5.14
N GLY A 178 -13.28 8.97 -5.54
CA GLY A 178 -14.43 9.69 -6.13
C GLY A 178 -15.48 10.02 -5.06
#